data_8c692df838f60c50f25ed9a6bab6e02b
#
_entry.id   8c692df838f60c50f25ed9a6bab6e02b
#
_cell.length_a   1.000
_cell.length_b   1.000
_cell.length_c   1.000
_cell.angle_alpha   90.00
_cell.angle_beta   90.00
_cell.angle_gamma   90.00
#
_symmetry.space_group_name_H-M   'P 1'
#
loop_
_entity.id
_entity.type
_entity.pdbx_description
1 polymer ?
#
loop_
_entity_poly.entity_id
_entity_poly.type
_entity_poly.pdbx_seq_one_letter_code
_entity_poly.pdbx_strand_id
1 'polypeptide(L)'
;MIIAIDGPAATGKSTSAKLVAQKLGYTFLDTGAMYRCVTLSILRDDINLADTPKLKALLDKLNIELNQKGVDSVVILNGEDVSSEIRQTEVTNHVSAVSALGLVRNALVQNQRRIANNQDCVIEGRDIGTIVFPEADVKFYLVTNDRVRAERRQLDLESIGEKKSINSLIEEIHKRDKHDSERNHSPLRKAEDAIEIDTTNFTINGQVDFMVNKIKSIINRKINNNE
;
A
#
# COMPACT_ATOMS: atom_id res chain seq x y z
N MET A 1 -0.07 11.95 14.19
CA MET A 1 -0.07 12.47 12.79
C MET A 1 -0.22 11.34 11.81
N ILE A 2 -1.04 11.51 10.78
CA ILE A 2 -1.24 10.51 9.72
C ILE A 2 -0.75 11.09 8.39
N ILE A 3 0.16 10.36 7.74
CA ILE A 3 0.68 10.69 6.42
C ILE A 3 0.21 9.61 5.45
N ALA A 4 -0.62 9.99 4.48
CA ALA A 4 -1.16 9.09 3.46
C ALA A 4 -0.30 9.16 2.19
N ILE A 5 0.04 8.00 1.62
CA ILE A 5 0.78 7.89 0.36
C ILE A 5 0.02 6.95 -0.58
N ASP A 6 -0.70 7.53 -1.52
CA ASP A 6 -1.49 6.80 -2.50
C ASP A 6 -0.88 6.85 -3.91
N GLY A 7 -1.39 6.04 -4.80
CA GLY A 7 -0.99 6.03 -6.21
C GLY A 7 -1.04 4.64 -6.84
N PRO A 8 -0.85 4.54 -8.16
CA PRO A 8 -0.93 3.29 -8.93
C PRO A 8 0.16 2.28 -8.56
N ALA A 9 0.10 1.08 -9.14
CA ALA A 9 1.10 0.04 -8.90
C ALA A 9 2.49 0.45 -9.39
N ALA A 10 3.55 -0.01 -8.72
CA ALA A 10 4.97 0.18 -9.07
C ALA A 10 5.45 1.66 -9.18
N THR A 11 4.78 2.63 -8.52
CA THR A 11 5.21 4.03 -8.46
C THR A 11 6.27 4.30 -7.38
N GLY A 12 6.70 3.28 -6.62
CA GLY A 12 7.69 3.41 -5.55
C GLY A 12 7.13 3.80 -4.19
N LYS A 13 5.81 3.71 -3.98
CA LYS A 13 5.15 4.06 -2.71
C LYS A 13 5.73 3.36 -1.50
N SER A 14 5.82 2.02 -1.54
CA SER A 14 6.25 1.21 -0.39
C SER A 14 7.67 1.57 0.05
N THR A 15 8.58 1.69 -0.90
CA THR A 15 9.97 2.11 -0.63
C THR A 15 10.02 3.50 -0.01
N SER A 16 9.30 4.45 -0.61
CA SER A 16 9.31 5.84 -0.12
C SER A 16 8.61 5.97 1.22
N ALA A 17 7.45 5.34 1.41
CA ALA A 17 6.70 5.38 2.66
C ALA A 17 7.53 4.81 3.83
N LYS A 18 8.20 3.69 3.60
CA LYS A 18 9.08 3.05 4.57
C LYS A 18 10.24 3.98 4.96
N LEU A 19 10.93 4.57 3.98
CA LEU A 19 12.07 5.46 4.24
C LEU A 19 11.64 6.79 4.87
N VAL A 20 10.48 7.33 4.48
CA VAL A 20 9.90 8.53 5.12
C VAL A 20 9.57 8.23 6.58
N ALA A 21 8.92 7.09 6.86
CA ALA A 21 8.62 6.67 8.23
C ALA A 21 9.90 6.55 9.08
N GLN A 22 10.94 5.92 8.55
CA GLN A 22 12.25 5.82 9.23
C GLN A 22 12.86 7.19 9.54
N LYS A 23 12.88 8.11 8.56
CA LYS A 23 13.47 9.46 8.75
C LYS A 23 12.68 10.31 9.75
N LEU A 24 11.40 10.04 9.93
CA LEU A 24 10.53 10.77 10.87
C LEU A 24 10.39 10.07 12.22
N GLY A 25 10.81 8.82 12.36
CA GLY A 25 10.57 8.00 13.55
C GLY A 25 9.11 7.58 13.69
N TYR A 26 8.36 7.46 12.59
CA TYR A 26 6.95 7.10 12.52
C TYR A 26 6.75 5.61 12.22
N THR A 27 5.59 5.08 12.59
CA THR A 27 5.20 3.72 12.20
C THR A 27 4.90 3.66 10.70
N PHE A 28 5.44 2.66 10.01
CA PHE A 28 5.10 2.37 8.61
C PHE A 28 4.00 1.32 8.53
N LEU A 29 2.94 1.60 7.77
CA LEU A 29 1.83 0.67 7.53
C LEU A 29 1.69 0.38 6.02
N ASP A 30 2.09 -0.83 5.63
CA ASP A 30 1.90 -1.39 4.28
C ASP A 30 0.51 -2.04 4.20
N THR A 31 -0.50 -1.27 3.74
CA THR A 31 -1.85 -1.82 3.58
C THR A 31 -1.92 -2.85 2.46
N GLY A 32 -1.07 -2.74 1.43
CA GLY A 32 -0.96 -3.72 0.36
C GLY A 32 -0.55 -5.10 0.88
N ALA A 33 0.36 -5.16 1.86
CA ALA A 33 0.72 -6.41 2.52
C ALA A 33 -0.48 -7.03 3.28
N MET A 34 -1.32 -6.21 3.93
CA MET A 34 -2.52 -6.71 4.61
C MET A 34 -3.51 -7.36 3.62
N TYR A 35 -3.79 -6.73 2.47
CA TYR A 35 -4.63 -7.33 1.43
C TYR A 35 -4.02 -8.61 0.86
N ARG A 36 -2.70 -8.69 0.73
CA ARG A 36 -2.00 -9.89 0.29
C ARG A 36 -2.07 -11.02 1.32
N CYS A 37 -2.06 -10.72 2.62
CA CYS A 37 -2.29 -11.72 3.67
C CYS A 37 -3.69 -12.34 3.55
N VAL A 38 -4.73 -11.52 3.36
CA VAL A 38 -6.09 -12.03 3.12
C VAL A 38 -6.13 -12.89 1.86
N THR A 39 -5.48 -12.43 0.78
CA THR A 39 -5.43 -13.19 -0.48
C THR A 39 -4.74 -14.53 -0.29
N LEU A 40 -3.61 -14.57 0.41
CA LEU A 40 -2.89 -15.81 0.72
C LEU A 40 -3.75 -16.79 1.51
N SER A 41 -4.45 -16.30 2.54
CA SER A 41 -5.35 -17.15 3.33
C SER A 41 -6.50 -17.71 2.49
N ILE A 42 -7.08 -16.90 1.60
CA ILE A 42 -8.15 -17.35 0.67
C ILE A 42 -7.63 -18.44 -0.25
N LEU A 43 -6.40 -18.30 -0.79
CA LEU A 43 -5.78 -19.29 -1.66
C LEU A 43 -5.42 -20.58 -0.91
N ARG A 44 -4.85 -20.49 0.29
CA ARG A 44 -4.51 -21.65 1.12
C ARG A 44 -5.72 -22.48 1.50
N ASP A 45 -6.86 -21.83 1.78
CA ASP A 45 -8.11 -22.47 2.22
C ASP A 45 -9.06 -22.77 1.06
N ASP A 46 -8.65 -22.51 -0.20
CA ASP A 46 -9.46 -22.67 -1.43
C ASP A 46 -10.87 -22.07 -1.30
N ILE A 47 -10.96 -20.84 -0.78
CA ILE A 47 -12.24 -20.18 -0.56
C ILE A 47 -12.71 -19.49 -1.84
N ASN A 48 -13.91 -19.87 -2.30
CA ASN A 48 -14.57 -19.15 -3.38
C ASN A 48 -14.94 -17.72 -2.96
N LEU A 49 -14.56 -16.72 -3.76
CA LEU A 49 -14.83 -15.30 -3.47
C LEU A 49 -16.33 -14.94 -3.38
N ALA A 50 -17.21 -15.78 -3.92
CA ALA A 50 -18.67 -15.64 -3.78
C ALA A 50 -19.23 -16.24 -2.46
N ASP A 51 -18.42 -17.03 -1.72
CA ASP A 51 -18.83 -17.65 -0.45
C ASP A 51 -18.66 -16.66 0.71
N THR A 52 -19.61 -15.75 0.82
CA THR A 52 -19.61 -14.71 1.85
C THR A 52 -19.50 -15.25 3.29
N PRO A 53 -20.22 -16.33 3.69
CA PRO A 53 -20.06 -16.91 5.02
C PRO A 53 -18.63 -17.39 5.33
N LYS A 54 -17.99 -18.10 4.40
CA LYS A 54 -16.60 -18.56 4.60
C LYS A 54 -15.62 -17.40 4.63
N LEU A 55 -15.78 -16.41 3.74
CA LEU A 55 -14.94 -15.21 3.77
C LEU A 55 -15.07 -14.46 5.10
N LYS A 56 -16.29 -14.32 5.64
CA LYS A 56 -16.50 -13.68 6.93
C LYS A 56 -15.81 -14.47 8.05
N ALA A 57 -16.01 -15.79 8.10
CA ALA A 57 -15.38 -16.65 9.10
C ALA A 57 -13.83 -16.63 9.03
N LEU A 58 -13.25 -16.49 7.81
CA LEU A 58 -11.83 -16.29 7.63
C LEU A 58 -11.39 -14.96 8.24
N LEU A 59 -12.03 -13.85 7.86
CA LEU A 59 -11.67 -12.50 8.28
C LEU A 59 -11.78 -12.31 9.80
N ASP A 60 -12.77 -12.93 10.43
CA ASP A 60 -12.98 -12.87 11.88
C ASP A 60 -11.85 -13.54 12.70
N LYS A 61 -11.11 -14.49 12.08
CA LYS A 61 -10.01 -15.24 12.70
C LYS A 61 -8.62 -14.72 12.31
N LEU A 62 -8.55 -13.82 11.33
CA LEU A 62 -7.28 -13.41 10.74
C LEU A 62 -6.52 -12.47 11.69
N ASN A 63 -5.32 -12.85 12.06
CA ASN A 63 -4.37 -11.99 12.77
C ASN A 63 -3.22 -11.61 11.84
N ILE A 64 -3.11 -10.31 11.54
CA ILE A 64 -2.04 -9.74 10.71
C ILE A 64 -1.23 -8.78 11.56
N GLU A 65 0.07 -9.03 11.65
CA GLU A 65 1.02 -8.17 12.33
C GLU A 65 2.07 -7.68 11.32
N LEU A 66 2.34 -6.38 11.35
CA LEU A 66 3.37 -5.74 10.54
C LEU A 66 4.48 -5.26 11.46
N ASN A 67 5.57 -6.01 11.50
CA ASN A 67 6.70 -5.75 12.38
C ASN A 67 7.85 -5.12 11.59
N GLN A 68 8.48 -4.08 12.15
CA GLN A 68 9.71 -3.52 11.59
C GLN A 68 10.92 -4.12 12.30
N LYS A 69 11.82 -4.75 11.54
CA LYS A 69 13.15 -5.17 12.02
C LYS A 69 14.22 -4.37 11.28
N GLY A 70 14.61 -3.22 11.85
CA GLY A 70 15.58 -2.33 11.20
C GLY A 70 15.10 -1.85 9.84
N VAL A 71 15.78 -2.25 8.77
CA VAL A 71 15.43 -1.88 7.37
C VAL A 71 14.35 -2.79 6.79
N ASP A 72 14.08 -3.96 7.39
CA ASP A 72 13.15 -4.94 6.85
C ASP A 72 11.79 -4.87 7.52
N SER A 73 10.74 -5.10 6.74
CA SER A 73 9.38 -5.25 7.23
C SER A 73 9.02 -6.72 7.22
N VAL A 74 8.69 -7.26 8.38
CA VAL A 74 8.26 -8.64 8.56
C VAL A 74 6.75 -8.66 8.67
N VAL A 75 6.11 -9.50 7.88
CA VAL A 75 4.65 -9.68 7.86
C VAL A 75 4.31 -11.02 8.47
N ILE A 76 3.62 -10.98 9.60
CA ILE A 76 3.19 -12.17 10.31
C ILE A 76 1.70 -12.37 10.08
N LEU A 77 1.33 -13.57 9.66
CA LEU A 77 -0.04 -14.00 9.45
C LEU A 77 -0.34 -15.19 10.36
N ASN A 78 -1.24 -15.02 11.33
CA ASN A 78 -1.59 -16.07 12.31
C ASN A 78 -0.36 -16.69 13.01
N GLY A 79 0.69 -15.87 13.27
CA GLY A 79 1.93 -16.31 13.91
C GLY A 79 3.02 -16.82 12.96
N GLU A 80 2.77 -16.93 11.65
CA GLU A 80 3.70 -17.37 10.63
C GLU A 80 4.29 -16.18 9.86
N ASP A 81 5.61 -16.17 9.60
CA ASP A 81 6.24 -15.19 8.72
C ASP A 81 5.95 -15.51 7.25
N VAL A 82 5.11 -14.68 6.63
CA VAL A 82 4.68 -14.82 5.24
C VAL A 82 5.26 -13.73 4.33
N SER A 83 6.30 -13.03 4.77
CA SER A 83 6.85 -11.84 4.09
C SER A 83 7.24 -12.11 2.63
N SER A 84 7.77 -13.28 2.32
CA SER A 84 8.12 -13.69 0.96
C SER A 84 6.92 -14.26 0.22
N GLU A 85 6.09 -15.08 0.87
CA GLU A 85 4.98 -15.79 0.23
C GLU A 85 3.90 -14.83 -0.28
N ILE A 86 3.56 -13.79 0.47
CA ILE A 86 2.60 -12.77 0.03
C ILE A 86 3.05 -11.98 -1.20
N ARG A 87 4.32 -12.09 -1.62
CA ARG A 87 4.88 -11.39 -2.79
C ARG A 87 4.94 -12.27 -4.04
N GLN A 88 4.66 -13.57 -3.92
CA GLN A 88 4.62 -14.50 -5.03
C GLN A 88 3.61 -14.09 -6.09
N THR A 89 3.86 -14.55 -7.32
CA THR A 89 3.05 -14.22 -8.49
C THR A 89 1.59 -14.62 -8.33
N GLU A 90 1.32 -15.78 -7.72
CA GLU A 90 -0.04 -16.24 -7.47
C GLU A 90 -0.85 -15.25 -6.61
N VAL A 91 -0.32 -14.84 -5.46
CA VAL A 91 -0.95 -13.82 -4.60
C VAL A 91 -1.09 -12.50 -5.34
N THR A 92 -0.07 -12.11 -6.12
CA THR A 92 -0.08 -10.85 -6.88
C THR A 92 -1.19 -10.82 -7.92
N ASN A 93 -1.48 -11.95 -8.58
CA ASN A 93 -2.53 -12.06 -9.59
C ASN A 93 -3.95 -11.99 -9.00
N HIS A 94 -4.14 -12.46 -7.76
CA HIS A 94 -5.45 -12.53 -7.12
C HIS A 94 -5.77 -11.33 -6.22
N VAL A 95 -4.76 -10.61 -5.71
CA VAL A 95 -4.97 -9.53 -4.72
C VAL A 95 -5.88 -8.40 -5.21
N SER A 96 -5.90 -8.11 -6.50
CA SER A 96 -6.76 -7.06 -7.07
C SER A 96 -8.24 -7.43 -6.94
N ALA A 97 -8.62 -8.67 -7.25
CA ALA A 97 -9.98 -9.19 -7.10
C ALA A 97 -10.40 -9.24 -5.63
N VAL A 98 -9.54 -9.73 -4.74
CA VAL A 98 -9.80 -9.80 -3.29
C VAL A 98 -9.97 -8.41 -2.69
N SER A 99 -9.11 -7.45 -3.08
CA SER A 99 -9.18 -6.07 -2.58
C SER A 99 -10.40 -5.28 -3.08
N ALA A 100 -11.12 -5.77 -4.08
CA ALA A 100 -12.37 -5.17 -4.55
C ALA A 100 -13.60 -5.59 -3.72
N LEU A 101 -13.48 -6.67 -2.92
CA LEU A 101 -14.58 -7.16 -2.10
C LEU A 101 -14.88 -6.23 -0.93
N GLY A 102 -16.10 -5.71 -0.86
CA GLY A 102 -16.53 -4.78 0.19
C GLY A 102 -16.36 -5.36 1.60
N LEU A 103 -16.62 -6.67 1.79
CA LEU A 103 -16.44 -7.35 3.06
C LEU A 103 -14.96 -7.32 3.53
N VAL A 104 -14.02 -7.66 2.63
CA VAL A 104 -12.57 -7.62 2.91
C VAL A 104 -12.13 -6.19 3.24
N ARG A 105 -12.60 -5.22 2.45
CA ARG A 105 -12.25 -3.82 2.67
C ARG A 105 -12.72 -3.31 4.02
N ASN A 106 -13.98 -3.57 4.39
CA ASN A 106 -14.54 -3.12 5.67
C ASN A 106 -13.72 -3.66 6.85
N ALA A 107 -13.38 -4.94 6.83
CA ALA A 107 -12.56 -5.56 7.88
C ALA A 107 -11.15 -4.95 7.95
N LEU A 108 -10.47 -4.80 6.80
CA LEU A 108 -9.11 -4.27 6.77
C LEU A 108 -9.04 -2.77 7.08
N VAL A 109 -9.99 -1.96 6.63
CA VAL A 109 -10.04 -0.52 6.96
C VAL A 109 -10.20 -0.32 8.48
N GLN A 110 -11.06 -1.09 9.14
CA GLN A 110 -11.19 -1.05 10.60
C GLN A 110 -9.87 -1.41 11.28
N ASN A 111 -9.19 -2.46 10.81
CA ASN A 111 -7.90 -2.88 11.37
C ASN A 111 -6.80 -1.82 11.13
N GLN A 112 -6.71 -1.24 9.94
CA GLN A 112 -5.78 -0.15 9.62
C GLN A 112 -5.98 1.06 10.53
N ARG A 113 -7.22 1.48 10.75
CA ARG A 113 -7.56 2.57 11.67
C ARG A 113 -7.19 2.24 13.12
N ARG A 114 -7.43 0.99 13.55
CA ARG A 114 -7.04 0.53 14.88
C ARG A 114 -5.53 0.55 15.10
N ILE A 115 -4.75 0.11 14.10
CA ILE A 115 -3.27 0.13 14.16
C ILE A 115 -2.75 1.57 14.24
N ALA A 116 -3.30 2.48 13.43
CA ALA A 116 -2.86 3.86 13.39
C ALA A 116 -3.38 4.73 14.54
N ASN A 117 -4.24 4.18 15.40
CA ASN A 117 -4.79 4.93 16.53
C ASN A 117 -3.71 5.27 17.56
N ASN A 118 -3.66 6.54 17.96
CA ASN A 118 -2.74 7.08 18.97
C ASN A 118 -1.24 6.98 18.65
N GLN A 119 -0.87 6.89 17.37
CA GLN A 119 0.52 6.92 16.95
C GLN A 119 0.71 7.68 15.63
N ASP A 120 1.91 8.18 15.42
CA ASP A 120 2.30 8.81 14.18
C ASP A 120 2.59 7.74 13.13
N CYS A 121 1.91 7.81 11.96
CA CYS A 121 1.99 6.78 10.93
C CYS A 121 2.23 7.36 9.54
N VAL A 122 3.04 6.64 8.76
CA VAL A 122 3.10 6.75 7.29
C VAL A 122 2.42 5.52 6.71
N ILE A 123 1.34 5.73 6.00
CA ILE A 123 0.47 4.67 5.50
C ILE A 123 0.43 4.72 3.98
N GLU A 124 0.73 3.60 3.34
CA GLU A 124 0.64 3.50 1.88
C GLU A 124 -0.55 2.66 1.41
N GLY A 125 -1.11 3.03 0.26
CA GLY A 125 -2.20 2.28 -0.34
C GLY A 125 -2.66 2.80 -1.71
N ARG A 126 -4.01 2.79 -1.90
CA ARG A 126 -4.70 3.26 -3.10
C ARG A 126 -5.76 4.31 -2.78
N ASP A 127 -6.24 4.29 -1.56
CA ASP A 127 -7.40 5.03 -1.08
C ASP A 127 -7.22 5.52 0.37
N ILE A 128 -5.97 5.65 0.80
CA ILE A 128 -5.67 6.05 2.17
C ILE A 128 -6.18 7.47 2.44
N GLY A 129 -5.82 8.41 1.58
CA GLY A 129 -6.21 9.81 1.72
C GLY A 129 -7.64 10.13 1.29
N THR A 130 -8.36 9.17 0.69
CA THR A 130 -9.74 9.38 0.24
C THR A 130 -10.78 8.69 1.11
N ILE A 131 -10.46 7.47 1.62
CA ILE A 131 -11.42 6.59 2.31
C ILE A 131 -10.94 6.19 3.70
N VAL A 132 -9.69 5.72 3.81
CA VAL A 132 -9.21 5.15 5.08
C VAL A 132 -8.96 6.25 6.11
N PHE A 133 -8.25 7.29 5.72
CA PHE A 133 -7.95 8.49 6.52
C PHE A 133 -8.20 9.76 5.70
N PRO A 134 -9.47 10.11 5.42
CA PRO A 134 -9.80 11.32 4.65
C PRO A 134 -9.31 12.61 5.33
N GLU A 135 -9.11 12.58 6.66
CA GLU A 135 -8.56 13.68 7.45
C GLU A 135 -7.05 13.53 7.74
N ALA A 136 -6.31 12.76 6.90
CA ALA A 136 -4.86 12.62 7.06
C ALA A 136 -4.18 13.99 7.02
N ASP A 137 -3.18 14.20 7.89
CA ASP A 137 -2.48 15.48 8.05
C ASP A 137 -1.72 15.92 6.81
N VAL A 138 -1.18 14.94 6.07
CA VAL A 138 -0.49 15.13 4.79
C VAL A 138 -0.86 13.99 3.86
N LYS A 139 -1.19 14.34 2.61
CA LYS A 139 -1.53 13.36 1.57
C LYS A 139 -0.62 13.55 0.38
N PHE A 140 -0.01 12.46 -0.05
CA PHE A 140 0.76 12.39 -1.30
C PHE A 140 0.09 11.44 -2.28
N TYR A 141 0.16 11.78 -3.55
CA TYR A 141 -0.26 10.91 -4.64
C TYR A 141 0.90 10.75 -5.62
N LEU A 142 1.47 9.54 -5.70
CA LEU A 142 2.62 9.27 -6.54
C LEU A 142 2.20 8.80 -7.92
N VAL A 143 2.75 9.45 -8.94
CA VAL A 143 2.63 9.05 -10.34
C VAL A 143 4.01 8.76 -10.93
N THR A 144 4.06 7.97 -12.00
CA THR A 144 5.30 7.59 -12.67
C THR A 144 4.99 7.14 -14.09
N ASN A 145 5.89 7.38 -15.02
CA ASN A 145 5.81 6.88 -16.39
C ASN A 145 5.71 5.34 -16.42
N ASP A 146 4.89 4.80 -17.31
CA ASP A 146 4.58 3.37 -17.39
C ASP A 146 5.81 2.49 -17.63
N ARG A 147 6.75 2.96 -18.45
CA ARG A 147 8.00 2.24 -18.72
C ARG A 147 8.84 2.12 -17.44
N VAL A 148 9.00 3.21 -16.70
CA VAL A 148 9.75 3.21 -15.43
C VAL A 148 9.07 2.31 -14.40
N ARG A 149 7.74 2.27 -14.38
CA ARG A 149 6.96 1.37 -13.51
C ARG A 149 7.22 -0.11 -13.87
N ALA A 150 7.23 -0.42 -15.17
CA ALA A 150 7.51 -1.77 -15.66
C ALA A 150 8.95 -2.19 -15.38
N GLU A 151 9.93 -1.29 -15.55
CA GLU A 151 11.35 -1.54 -15.23
C GLU A 151 11.53 -1.81 -13.72
N ARG A 152 10.90 -1.03 -12.84
CA ARG A 152 10.91 -1.29 -11.38
C ARG A 152 10.29 -2.64 -11.06
N ARG A 153 9.16 -2.98 -11.69
CA ARG A 153 8.49 -4.27 -11.49
C ARG A 153 9.33 -5.43 -12.01
N GLN A 154 10.07 -5.25 -13.11
CA GLN A 154 10.98 -6.27 -13.65
C GLN A 154 12.09 -6.60 -12.64
N LEU A 155 12.71 -5.56 -12.03
CA LEU A 155 13.73 -5.75 -10.99
C LEU A 155 13.17 -6.52 -9.77
N ASP A 156 11.94 -6.20 -9.35
CA ASP A 156 11.28 -6.93 -8.26
C ASP A 156 11.11 -8.42 -8.62
N LEU A 157 10.70 -8.75 -9.85
CA LEU A 157 10.52 -10.13 -10.31
C LEU A 157 11.85 -10.88 -10.46
N GLU A 158 12.87 -10.20 -10.98
CA GLU A 158 14.21 -10.77 -11.11
C GLU A 158 14.80 -11.18 -9.75
N SER A 159 14.49 -10.40 -8.69
CA SER A 159 14.94 -10.71 -7.32
C SER A 159 14.37 -12.02 -6.76
N ILE A 160 13.25 -12.51 -7.32
CA ILE A 160 12.61 -13.79 -6.97
C ILE A 160 12.79 -14.85 -8.06
N GLY A 161 13.68 -14.59 -9.04
CA GLY A 161 14.02 -15.54 -10.11
C GLY A 161 13.01 -15.59 -11.27
N GLU A 162 12.05 -14.66 -11.34
CA GLU A 162 11.08 -14.56 -12.43
C GLU A 162 11.53 -13.55 -13.49
N LYS A 163 11.20 -13.83 -14.77
CA LYS A 163 11.48 -12.91 -15.88
C LYS A 163 10.23 -12.67 -16.71
N LYS A 164 9.95 -11.38 -16.98
CA LYS A 164 8.89 -10.96 -17.89
C LYS A 164 9.38 -9.81 -18.77
N SER A 165 8.80 -9.67 -19.96
CA SER A 165 9.12 -8.55 -20.84
C SER A 165 8.53 -7.24 -20.31
N ILE A 166 9.18 -6.11 -20.59
CA ILE A 166 8.69 -4.78 -20.22
C ILE A 166 7.29 -4.54 -20.80
N ASN A 167 7.01 -4.92 -22.05
CA ASN A 167 5.70 -4.72 -22.65
C ASN A 167 4.61 -5.51 -21.92
N SER A 168 4.86 -6.78 -21.58
CA SER A 168 3.92 -7.58 -20.78
C SER A 168 3.65 -6.97 -19.42
N LEU A 169 4.69 -6.42 -18.77
CA LEU A 169 4.55 -5.76 -17.48
C LEU A 169 3.75 -4.46 -17.55
N ILE A 170 3.89 -3.69 -18.65
CA ILE A 170 3.06 -2.50 -18.88
C ILE A 170 1.58 -2.89 -18.99
N GLU A 171 1.27 -3.94 -19.76
CA GLU A 171 -0.11 -4.43 -19.93
C GLU A 171 -0.71 -4.91 -18.58
N GLU A 172 0.06 -5.68 -17.81
CA GLU A 172 -0.36 -6.14 -16.48
C GLU A 172 -0.61 -4.97 -15.52
N ILE A 173 0.27 -3.98 -15.53
CA ILE A 173 0.16 -2.76 -14.72
C ILE A 173 -1.10 -1.98 -15.12
N HIS A 174 -1.33 -1.75 -16.40
CA HIS A 174 -2.53 -1.05 -16.89
C HIS A 174 -3.82 -1.78 -16.51
N LYS A 175 -3.85 -3.10 -16.70
CA LYS A 175 -5.01 -3.93 -16.31
C LYS A 175 -5.31 -3.80 -14.82
N ARG A 176 -4.29 -3.82 -13.99
CA ARG A 176 -4.42 -3.67 -12.54
C ARG A 176 -4.90 -2.28 -12.15
N ASP A 177 -4.28 -1.22 -12.70
CA ASP A 177 -4.67 0.15 -12.38
C ASP A 177 -6.10 0.46 -12.83
N LYS A 178 -6.50 -0.03 -14.00
CA LYS A 178 -7.87 0.05 -14.48
C LYS A 178 -8.83 -0.60 -13.47
N HIS A 179 -8.54 -1.84 -13.06
CA HIS A 179 -9.35 -2.54 -12.07
C HIS A 179 -9.41 -1.80 -10.72
N ASP A 180 -8.27 -1.28 -10.23
CA ASP A 180 -8.21 -0.51 -8.98
C ASP A 180 -8.99 0.81 -9.08
N SER A 181 -9.05 1.45 -10.27
CA SER A 181 -9.74 2.73 -10.49
C SER A 181 -11.24 2.57 -10.75
N GLU A 182 -11.68 1.46 -11.35
CA GLU A 182 -13.07 1.21 -11.73
C GLU A 182 -13.86 0.41 -10.68
N ARG A 183 -13.21 -0.07 -9.60
CA ARG A 183 -13.91 -0.85 -8.57
C ARG A 183 -14.98 -0.03 -7.86
N ASN A 184 -16.11 -0.67 -7.52
CA ASN A 184 -17.25 -0.01 -6.88
C ASN A 184 -16.94 0.49 -5.47
N HIS A 185 -16.03 -0.18 -4.74
CA HIS A 185 -15.65 0.18 -3.38
C HIS A 185 -14.25 0.74 -3.36
N SER A 186 -14.11 1.97 -2.85
CA SER A 186 -12.83 2.65 -2.63
C SER A 186 -11.91 2.66 -3.86
N PRO A 187 -12.34 3.25 -4.98
CA PRO A 187 -11.53 3.30 -6.19
C PRO A 187 -10.22 4.06 -5.97
N LEU A 188 -9.18 3.68 -6.72
CA LEU A 188 -7.93 4.43 -6.78
C LEU A 188 -8.21 5.82 -7.33
N ARG A 189 -8.12 6.83 -6.48
CA ARG A 189 -8.30 8.25 -6.83
C ARG A 189 -7.36 9.12 -6.03
N LYS A 190 -6.89 10.20 -6.66
CA LYS A 190 -6.18 11.25 -5.96
C LYS A 190 -7.16 12.03 -5.06
N ALA A 191 -6.84 12.21 -3.77
CA ALA A 191 -7.59 13.12 -2.92
C ALA A 191 -7.38 14.57 -3.41
N GLU A 192 -8.39 15.43 -3.26
CA GLU A 192 -8.34 16.82 -3.76
C GLU A 192 -7.19 17.63 -3.15
N ASP A 193 -6.90 17.38 -1.89
CA ASP A 193 -5.83 18.01 -1.11
C ASP A 193 -4.48 17.26 -1.17
N ALA A 194 -4.38 16.19 -1.99
CA ALA A 194 -3.15 15.45 -2.11
C ALA A 194 -2.11 16.16 -2.99
N ILE A 195 -0.88 16.20 -2.48
CA ILE A 195 0.29 16.67 -3.21
C ILE A 195 0.70 15.58 -4.20
N GLU A 196 0.59 15.89 -5.49
CA GLU A 196 1.04 14.97 -6.54
C GLU A 196 2.55 15.05 -6.71
N ILE A 197 3.18 13.88 -6.85
CA ILE A 197 4.63 13.76 -7.07
C ILE A 197 4.85 12.83 -8.27
N ASP A 198 5.37 13.39 -9.36
CA ASP A 198 5.88 12.58 -10.47
C ASP A 198 7.27 12.04 -10.12
N THR A 199 7.36 10.74 -9.91
CA THR A 199 8.59 10.07 -9.48
C THR A 199 9.42 9.53 -10.64
N THR A 200 9.08 9.89 -11.88
CA THR A 200 9.75 9.38 -13.11
C THR A 200 11.25 9.64 -13.09
N ASN A 201 11.66 10.85 -12.73
CA ASN A 201 13.05 11.29 -12.77
C ASN A 201 13.69 11.42 -11.36
N PHE A 202 12.97 11.03 -10.31
CA PHE A 202 13.53 11.07 -8.97
C PHE A 202 14.41 9.85 -8.68
N THR A 203 15.54 10.08 -8.02
CA THR A 203 16.18 9.02 -7.24
C THR A 203 15.33 8.73 -5.99
N ILE A 204 15.44 7.53 -5.44
CA ILE A 204 14.71 7.16 -4.19
C ILE A 204 15.01 8.17 -3.07
N ASN A 205 16.28 8.51 -2.85
CA ASN A 205 16.66 9.47 -1.81
C ASN A 205 16.10 10.87 -2.06
N GLY A 206 16.19 11.36 -3.29
CA GLY A 206 15.64 12.68 -3.66
C GLY A 206 14.13 12.76 -3.45
N GLN A 207 13.39 11.71 -3.80
CA GLN A 207 11.95 11.61 -3.56
C GLN A 207 11.63 11.63 -2.06
N VAL A 208 12.33 10.83 -1.27
CA VAL A 208 12.14 10.76 0.18
C VAL A 208 12.47 12.10 0.84
N ASP A 209 13.57 12.75 0.45
CA ASP A 209 13.94 14.06 0.99
C ASP A 209 12.91 15.14 0.66
N PHE A 210 12.40 15.14 -0.57
CA PHE A 210 11.30 16.03 -0.96
C PHE A 210 10.08 15.85 -0.07
N MET A 211 9.65 14.58 0.15
CA MET A 211 8.48 14.28 0.98
C MET A 211 8.70 14.68 2.43
N VAL A 212 9.86 14.35 3.03
CA VAL A 212 10.19 14.72 4.41
C VAL A 212 10.22 16.23 4.61
N ASN A 213 10.84 16.98 3.69
CA ASN A 213 10.88 18.44 3.75
C ASN A 213 9.48 19.05 3.66
N LYS A 214 8.62 18.49 2.80
CA LYS A 214 7.23 18.93 2.66
C LYS A 214 6.42 18.68 3.93
N ILE A 215 6.57 17.50 4.53
CA ILE A 215 5.93 17.14 5.81
C ILE A 215 6.37 18.10 6.90
N LYS A 216 7.67 18.32 7.09
CA LYS A 216 8.20 19.25 8.09
C LYS A 216 7.68 20.67 7.91
N SER A 217 7.59 21.14 6.66
CA SER A 217 7.05 22.46 6.33
C SER A 217 5.57 22.59 6.75
N ILE A 218 4.76 21.54 6.59
CA ILE A 218 3.35 21.53 6.97
C ILE A 218 3.21 21.49 8.50
N ILE A 219 4.03 20.69 9.19
CA ILE A 219 4.07 20.63 10.65
C ILE A 219 4.36 22.01 11.24
N ASN A 220 5.43 22.67 10.77
CA ASN A 220 5.84 23.98 11.26
C ASN A 220 4.74 25.05 11.05
N ARG A 221 4.01 24.99 9.94
CA ARG A 221 2.88 25.91 9.70
C ARG A 221 1.71 25.67 10.68
N LYS A 222 1.42 24.39 11.00
CA LYS A 222 0.35 24.06 11.97
C LYS A 222 0.71 24.54 13.38
N ILE A 223 1.98 24.45 13.78
CA ILE A 223 2.46 24.95 15.08
C ILE A 223 2.30 26.49 15.15
N ASN A 224 2.81 27.20 14.15
CA ASN A 224 2.78 28.67 14.13
C ASN A 224 1.35 29.27 13.98
N ASN A 225 0.37 28.51 13.50
CA ASN A 225 -1.02 28.97 13.41
C ASN A 225 -1.84 28.69 14.68
N ASN A 226 -1.29 27.92 15.63
CA ASN A 226 -1.94 27.59 16.90
C ASN A 226 -1.34 28.43 18.10
N GLU A 227 -0.35 29.27 17.83
CA GLU A 227 0.19 30.31 18.71
C GLU A 227 -0.46 31.66 18.39
#